data_ca464fbc4a081cd66b8a9d9f72afa0b7
#
_entry.id   ca464fbc4a081cd66b8a9d9f72afa0b7
#
_cell.length_a   1.000
_cell.length_b   1.000
_cell.length_c   1.000
_cell.angle_alpha   90.00
_cell.angle_beta   90.00
_cell.angle_gamma   90.00
#
_symmetry.space_group_name_H-M   'P 1'
#
loop_
_entity.id
_entity.type
_entity.pdbx_description
1 polymer ?
#
loop_
_entity_poly.entity_id
_entity_poly.type
_entity_poly.pdbx_seq_one_letter_code
_entity_poly.pdbx_strand_id
1 'polypeptide(L)'
;IDKPEKFLGFEYASRVATPEQISSAIQAWSKQSNRLKVIEYARSHENRPLHAVIITSPENLNNLDEIKNKISKLSDPRITNDRTAKALINELPAIAWMAYSIHGNETSGADAALGIIYHLIASQDKDVLDMLKEMVIIIDPVMNPDGRARFAKNLEQYLSLIHI
;
A
#
# COMPACT_ATOMS: atom_id res chain seq x y z
N ILE A 1 8.38 12.81 -7.60
CA ILE A 1 7.78 12.24 -6.38
C ILE A 1 8.74 12.45 -5.24
N ASP A 2 8.26 13.00 -4.12
CA ASP A 2 9.07 13.26 -2.93
C ASP A 2 9.56 11.94 -2.31
N LYS A 3 10.82 11.94 -1.85
CA LYS A 3 11.42 10.77 -1.18
C LYS A 3 10.79 10.53 0.21
N PRO A 4 10.84 9.29 0.73
CA PRO A 4 10.32 8.95 2.07
C PRO A 4 10.86 9.87 3.18
N GLU A 5 12.15 10.22 3.14
CA GLU A 5 12.83 11.02 4.16
C GLU A 5 12.17 12.38 4.39
N LYS A 6 11.51 12.94 3.37
CA LYS A 6 10.79 14.21 3.49
C LYS A 6 9.64 14.13 4.51
N PHE A 7 9.02 12.97 4.64
CA PHE A 7 7.89 12.72 5.54
C PHE A 7 8.33 12.14 6.87
N LEU A 8 9.44 11.41 6.86
CA LEU A 8 9.99 10.78 8.04
C LEU A 8 10.77 11.76 8.92
N GLY A 9 11.49 12.73 8.33
CA GLY A 9 12.41 13.62 9.04
C GLY A 9 13.73 12.95 9.44
N PHE A 10 13.97 11.72 8.95
CA PHE A 10 15.21 10.96 9.14
C PHE A 10 15.47 10.08 7.90
N GLU A 11 16.67 9.52 7.81
CA GLU A 11 17.04 8.61 6.72
C GLU A 11 16.15 7.36 6.71
N TYR A 12 15.63 6.99 5.54
CA TYR A 12 14.75 5.83 5.39
C TYR A 12 15.39 4.57 5.97
N ALA A 13 14.61 3.81 6.71
CA ALA A 13 15.01 2.59 7.44
C ALA A 13 16.02 2.79 8.59
N SER A 14 16.44 4.02 8.92
CA SER A 14 17.30 4.26 10.10
C SER A 14 16.53 4.24 11.43
N ARG A 15 15.23 4.46 11.38
CA ARG A 15 14.30 4.43 12.52
C ARG A 15 12.95 3.89 12.11
N VAL A 16 12.15 3.49 13.09
CA VAL A 16 10.77 3.04 12.88
C VAL A 16 9.89 4.24 12.52
N ALA A 17 9.25 4.19 11.35
CA ALA A 17 8.27 5.20 10.95
C ALA A 17 6.99 5.06 11.77
N THR A 18 6.40 6.17 12.21
CA THR A 18 5.09 6.16 12.87
C THR A 18 3.95 5.96 11.86
N PRO A 19 2.76 5.50 12.30
CA PRO A 19 1.59 5.41 11.42
C PRO A 19 1.24 6.75 10.78
N GLU A 20 1.41 7.85 11.49
CA GLU A 20 1.12 9.20 11.03
C GLU A 20 2.10 9.63 9.91
N GLN A 21 3.39 9.30 10.05
CA GLN A 21 4.41 9.56 9.00
C GLN A 21 4.11 8.76 7.74
N ILE A 22 3.76 7.47 7.88
CA ILE A 22 3.39 6.61 6.76
C ILE A 22 2.13 7.14 6.07
N SER A 23 1.09 7.49 6.85
CA SER A 23 -0.15 8.07 6.31
C SER A 23 0.11 9.37 5.55
N SER A 24 0.95 10.26 6.10
CA SER A 24 1.32 11.54 5.46
C SER A 24 2.04 11.31 4.14
N ALA A 25 2.97 10.35 4.06
CA ALA A 25 3.69 10.02 2.84
C ALA A 25 2.73 9.54 1.74
N ILE A 26 1.90 8.53 2.03
CA ILE A 26 0.98 7.96 1.03
C ILE A 26 -0.06 8.97 0.55
N GLN A 27 -0.58 9.83 1.43
CA GLN A 27 -1.50 10.90 1.07
C GLN A 27 -0.84 11.97 0.18
N ALA A 28 0.42 12.32 0.43
CA ALA A 28 1.16 13.23 -0.42
C ALA A 28 1.45 12.60 -1.79
N TRP A 29 1.88 11.35 -1.83
CA TRP A 29 2.18 10.63 -3.07
C TRP A 29 0.94 10.42 -3.95
N SER A 30 -0.24 10.26 -3.35
CA SER A 30 -1.49 10.14 -4.12
C SER A 30 -1.81 11.36 -4.97
N LYS A 31 -1.25 12.53 -4.60
CA LYS A 31 -1.37 13.79 -5.35
C LYS A 31 -0.22 13.99 -6.35
N GLN A 32 0.84 13.21 -6.24
CA GLN A 32 2.06 13.34 -7.05
C GLN A 32 2.20 12.26 -8.13
N SER A 33 1.45 11.16 -8.01
CA SER A 33 1.54 10.04 -8.93
C SER A 33 0.18 9.71 -9.55
N ASN A 34 0.17 9.48 -10.85
CA ASN A 34 -0.99 8.96 -11.58
C ASN A 34 -1.06 7.42 -11.59
N ARG A 35 -0.18 6.75 -10.82
CA ARG A 35 -0.15 5.28 -10.64
C ARG A 35 -0.68 4.85 -9.29
N LEU A 36 -1.13 5.79 -8.45
CA LEU A 36 -1.49 5.56 -7.06
C LEU A 36 -2.89 6.07 -6.76
N LYS A 37 -3.70 5.24 -6.10
CA LYS A 37 -4.96 5.63 -5.47
C LYS A 37 -4.96 5.17 -4.02
N VAL A 38 -5.34 6.04 -3.10
CA VAL A 38 -5.46 5.73 -1.67
C VAL A 38 -6.92 5.70 -1.27
N ILE A 39 -7.32 4.67 -0.55
CA ILE A 39 -8.66 4.50 0.00
C ILE A 39 -8.52 4.36 1.51
N GLU A 40 -9.12 5.25 2.29
CA GLU A 40 -9.35 5.03 3.71
C GLU A 40 -10.55 4.10 3.82
N TYR A 41 -10.34 2.84 4.25
CA TYR A 41 -11.40 1.84 4.30
C TYR A 41 -11.96 1.62 5.71
N ALA A 42 -11.24 2.04 6.75
CA ALA A 42 -11.66 1.92 8.14
C ALA A 42 -10.85 2.86 9.04
N ARG A 43 -11.24 2.91 10.31
CA ARG A 43 -10.45 3.52 11.39
C ARG A 43 -10.22 2.52 12.50
N SER A 44 -9.05 2.63 13.13
CA SER A 44 -8.67 1.81 14.29
C SER A 44 -9.46 2.23 15.55
N HIS A 45 -9.27 1.47 16.64
CA HIS A 45 -9.87 1.80 17.95
C HIS A 45 -9.45 3.19 18.46
N GLU A 46 -8.20 3.60 18.22
CA GLU A 46 -7.68 4.93 18.55
C GLU A 46 -7.91 5.97 17.43
N ASN A 47 -8.86 5.70 16.52
CA ASN A 47 -9.28 6.59 15.42
C ASN A 47 -8.19 6.90 14.39
N ARG A 48 -7.15 6.06 14.26
CA ARG A 48 -6.17 6.16 13.17
C ARG A 48 -6.73 5.59 11.87
N PRO A 49 -6.48 6.24 10.71
CA PRO A 49 -6.97 5.73 9.43
C PRO A 49 -6.25 4.43 9.02
N LEU A 50 -7.00 3.50 8.46
CA LEU A 50 -6.49 2.33 7.76
C LEU A 50 -6.63 2.54 6.26
N HIS A 51 -5.55 2.31 5.52
CA HIS A 51 -5.48 2.63 4.10
C HIS A 51 -5.24 1.39 3.23
N ALA A 52 -6.00 1.29 2.16
CA ALA A 52 -5.66 0.46 1.02
C ALA A 52 -5.01 1.35 -0.05
N VAL A 53 -3.77 1.04 -0.40
CA VAL A 53 -2.96 1.74 -1.39
C VAL A 53 -2.98 0.92 -2.66
N ILE A 54 -3.66 1.40 -3.70
CA ILE A 54 -3.79 0.71 -4.99
C ILE A 54 -2.73 1.28 -5.94
N ILE A 55 -1.87 0.42 -6.47
CA ILE A 55 -0.80 0.78 -7.39
C ILE A 55 -0.92 -0.06 -8.65
N THR A 56 -0.97 0.60 -9.80
CA THR A 56 -1.06 -0.03 -11.12
C THR A 56 -0.71 0.98 -12.21
N SER A 57 -0.78 0.59 -13.49
CA SER A 57 -0.64 1.56 -14.59
C SER A 57 -1.75 2.64 -14.54
N PRO A 58 -1.50 3.85 -15.09
CA PRO A 58 -2.54 4.87 -15.17
C PRO A 58 -3.80 4.41 -15.91
N GLU A 59 -3.64 3.55 -16.91
CA GLU A 59 -4.75 2.98 -17.68
C GLU A 59 -5.62 2.07 -16.80
N ASN A 60 -5.01 1.12 -16.09
CA ASN A 60 -5.74 0.28 -15.14
C ASN A 60 -6.37 1.09 -14.03
N LEU A 61 -5.68 2.14 -13.53
CA LEU A 61 -6.19 2.99 -12.47
C LEU A 61 -7.48 3.72 -12.88
N ASN A 62 -7.57 4.15 -14.14
CA ASN A 62 -8.77 4.77 -14.71
C ASN A 62 -9.90 3.75 -14.91
N ASN A 63 -9.57 2.46 -15.09
CA ASN A 63 -10.53 1.39 -15.37
C ASN A 63 -10.81 0.49 -14.15
N LEU A 64 -10.46 0.91 -12.92
CA LEU A 64 -10.60 0.08 -11.71
C LEU A 64 -12.02 -0.44 -11.49
N ASP A 65 -13.05 0.35 -11.76
CA ASP A 65 -14.43 -0.07 -11.58
C ASP A 65 -14.83 -1.18 -12.57
N GLU A 66 -14.35 -1.11 -13.81
CA GLU A 66 -14.55 -2.16 -14.80
C GLU A 66 -13.82 -3.44 -14.41
N ILE A 67 -12.54 -3.33 -14.00
CA ILE A 67 -11.74 -4.45 -13.49
C ILE A 67 -12.45 -5.12 -12.31
N LYS A 68 -12.92 -4.34 -11.33
CA LYS A 68 -13.70 -4.83 -10.18
C LYS A 68 -14.97 -5.58 -10.59
N ASN A 69 -15.72 -5.03 -11.55
CA ASN A 69 -16.93 -5.66 -12.07
C ASN A 69 -16.64 -6.99 -12.77
N LYS A 70 -15.57 -7.06 -13.56
CA LYS A 70 -15.11 -8.30 -14.22
C LYS A 70 -14.67 -9.35 -13.21
N ILE A 71 -13.92 -8.96 -12.17
CA ILE A 71 -13.54 -9.86 -11.06
C ILE A 71 -14.78 -10.39 -10.33
N SER A 72 -15.76 -9.53 -10.04
CA SER A 72 -17.02 -9.96 -9.42
C SER A 72 -17.78 -10.97 -10.28
N LYS A 73 -17.79 -10.80 -11.60
CA LYS A 73 -18.36 -11.80 -12.52
C LYS A 73 -17.55 -13.10 -12.49
N LEU A 74 -16.24 -13.01 -12.54
CA LEU A 74 -15.35 -14.19 -12.52
C LEU A 74 -15.52 -15.02 -11.24
N SER A 75 -15.75 -14.37 -10.10
CA SER A 75 -15.90 -15.03 -8.79
C SER A 75 -17.28 -15.66 -8.55
N ASP A 76 -18.27 -15.42 -9.43
CA ASP A 76 -19.62 -15.97 -9.27
C ASP A 76 -19.91 -17.07 -10.32
N PRO A 77 -19.79 -18.36 -9.94
CA PRO A 77 -20.02 -19.47 -10.87
C PRO A 77 -21.48 -19.63 -11.30
N ARG A 78 -22.42 -18.90 -10.66
CA ARG A 78 -23.85 -18.93 -11.05
C ARG A 78 -24.13 -18.15 -12.32
N ILE A 79 -23.28 -17.15 -12.62
CA ILE A 79 -23.44 -16.24 -13.77
C ILE A 79 -22.32 -16.38 -14.78
N THR A 80 -21.22 -17.05 -14.44
CA THR A 80 -20.04 -17.18 -15.30
C THR A 80 -19.72 -18.64 -15.59
N ASN A 81 -19.85 -19.05 -16.85
CA ASN A 81 -19.46 -20.38 -17.31
C ASN A 81 -17.96 -20.44 -17.63
N ASP A 82 -17.41 -21.66 -17.84
CA ASP A 82 -15.98 -21.90 -18.10
C ASP A 82 -15.42 -21.10 -19.27
N ARG A 83 -16.17 -20.95 -20.35
CA ARG A 83 -15.73 -20.18 -21.53
C ARG A 83 -15.57 -18.70 -21.19
N THR A 84 -16.55 -18.14 -20.51
CA THR A 84 -16.53 -16.74 -20.06
C THR A 84 -15.44 -16.52 -19.03
N ALA A 85 -15.26 -17.46 -18.07
CA ALA A 85 -14.21 -17.39 -17.08
C ALA A 85 -12.82 -17.33 -17.72
N LYS A 86 -12.53 -18.22 -18.68
CA LYS A 86 -11.26 -18.21 -19.43
C LYS A 86 -11.00 -16.88 -20.16
N ALA A 87 -12.05 -16.32 -20.79
CA ALA A 87 -11.93 -15.03 -21.46
C ALA A 87 -11.60 -13.90 -20.48
N LEU A 88 -12.29 -13.84 -19.32
CA LEU A 88 -12.04 -12.85 -18.28
C LEU A 88 -10.63 -12.99 -17.68
N ILE A 89 -10.16 -14.22 -17.42
CA ILE A 89 -8.80 -14.45 -16.90
C ILE A 89 -7.71 -13.93 -17.87
N ASN A 90 -7.91 -14.10 -19.16
CA ASN A 90 -6.94 -13.62 -20.15
C ASN A 90 -6.95 -12.10 -20.35
N GLU A 91 -8.03 -11.43 -19.95
CA GLU A 91 -8.21 -9.99 -20.12
C GLU A 91 -7.84 -9.20 -18.85
N LEU A 92 -8.05 -9.80 -17.67
CA LEU A 92 -7.87 -9.12 -16.40
C LEU A 92 -6.39 -9.05 -15.98
N PRO A 93 -5.95 -7.91 -15.41
CA PRO A 93 -4.67 -7.86 -14.72
C PRO A 93 -4.70 -8.78 -13.49
N ALA A 94 -3.53 -9.33 -13.15
CA ALA A 94 -3.37 -10.08 -11.91
C ALA A 94 -3.54 -9.14 -10.69
N ILE A 95 -4.17 -9.64 -9.63
CA ILE A 95 -4.36 -8.87 -8.39
C ILE A 95 -3.42 -9.45 -7.33
N ALA A 96 -2.55 -8.58 -6.79
CA ALA A 96 -1.72 -8.90 -5.64
C ALA A 96 -2.15 -8.06 -4.43
N TRP A 97 -2.46 -8.71 -3.32
CA TRP A 97 -2.74 -8.02 -2.06
C TRP A 97 -1.64 -8.30 -1.05
N MET A 98 -1.01 -7.25 -0.56
CA MET A 98 0.09 -7.27 0.39
C MET A 98 -0.30 -6.50 1.65
N ALA A 99 -0.48 -7.22 2.75
CA ALA A 99 -0.90 -6.68 4.04
C ALA A 99 0.25 -6.74 5.04
N TYR A 100 0.59 -5.60 5.65
CA TYR A 100 1.76 -5.44 6.51
C TYR A 100 1.39 -5.00 7.93
N SER A 101 2.27 -5.32 8.88
CA SER A 101 2.18 -4.83 10.27
C SER A 101 0.88 -5.17 10.97
N ILE A 102 0.45 -6.44 10.88
CA ILE A 102 -0.68 -6.96 11.66
C ILE A 102 -0.33 -6.96 13.16
N HIS A 103 0.93 -7.16 13.51
CA HIS A 103 1.48 -6.92 14.83
C HIS A 103 2.31 -5.63 14.84
N GLY A 104 1.98 -4.69 15.72
CA GLY A 104 2.60 -3.36 15.73
C GLY A 104 4.09 -3.34 16.02
N ASN A 105 4.61 -4.33 16.73
CA ASN A 105 6.04 -4.50 17.05
C ASN A 105 6.86 -5.18 15.94
N GLU A 106 6.22 -5.70 14.90
CA GLU A 106 6.89 -6.21 13.69
C GLU A 106 7.17 -5.03 12.75
N THR A 107 8.20 -4.25 13.08
CA THR A 107 8.40 -2.92 12.50
C THR A 107 8.82 -2.92 11.05
N SER A 108 9.62 -3.90 10.62
CA SER A 108 10.19 -3.98 9.27
C SER A 108 9.12 -4.02 8.16
N GLY A 109 7.97 -4.65 8.41
CA GLY A 109 6.93 -4.80 7.40
C GLY A 109 6.36 -3.47 6.92
N ALA A 110 5.99 -2.57 7.82
CA ALA A 110 5.42 -1.28 7.44
C ALA A 110 6.47 -0.32 6.83
N ASP A 111 7.73 -0.38 7.31
CA ASP A 111 8.82 0.39 6.70
C ASP A 111 9.13 -0.15 5.30
N ALA A 112 9.15 -1.48 5.11
CA ALA A 112 9.27 -2.10 3.78
C ALA A 112 8.12 -1.71 2.85
N ALA A 113 6.87 -1.70 3.35
CA ALA A 113 5.71 -1.26 2.58
C ALA A 113 5.88 0.17 2.05
N LEU A 114 6.37 1.10 2.90
CA LEU A 114 6.65 2.47 2.50
C LEU A 114 7.68 2.53 1.35
N GLY A 115 8.76 1.76 1.45
CA GLY A 115 9.80 1.67 0.40
C GLY A 115 9.27 1.06 -0.90
N ILE A 116 8.47 0.00 -0.81
CA ILE A 116 7.85 -0.65 -1.97
C ILE A 116 6.89 0.31 -2.68
N ILE A 117 6.01 0.98 -1.94
CA ILE A 117 5.09 1.98 -2.50
C ILE A 117 5.88 3.05 -3.26
N TYR A 118 6.89 3.65 -2.61
CA TYR A 118 7.73 4.66 -3.24
C TYR A 118 8.42 4.14 -4.51
N HIS A 119 9.02 2.95 -4.45
CA HIS A 119 9.69 2.33 -5.60
C HIS A 119 8.73 2.17 -6.79
N LEU A 120 7.56 1.60 -6.58
CA LEU A 120 6.59 1.32 -7.64
C LEU A 120 6.04 2.59 -8.31
N ILE A 121 5.84 3.65 -7.54
CA ILE A 121 5.29 4.90 -8.08
C ILE A 121 6.34 5.84 -8.66
N ALA A 122 7.60 5.77 -8.19
CA ALA A 122 8.68 6.64 -8.63
C ALA A 122 9.52 6.04 -9.77
N SER A 123 9.61 4.72 -9.87
CA SER A 123 10.43 4.05 -10.87
C SER A 123 10.03 4.41 -12.29
N GLN A 124 11.05 4.59 -13.14
CA GLN A 124 10.93 4.69 -14.60
C GLN A 124 11.50 3.46 -15.31
N ASP A 125 11.86 2.44 -14.54
CA ASP A 125 12.35 1.18 -15.07
C ASP A 125 11.27 0.51 -15.92
N LYS A 126 11.65 0.05 -17.10
CA LYS A 126 10.73 -0.58 -18.06
C LYS A 126 10.05 -1.82 -17.48
N ASP A 127 10.78 -2.63 -16.74
CA ASP A 127 10.25 -3.88 -16.18
C ASP A 127 9.18 -3.58 -15.10
N VAL A 128 9.39 -2.54 -14.27
CA VAL A 128 8.39 -2.06 -13.31
C VAL A 128 7.16 -1.52 -14.03
N LEU A 129 7.36 -0.72 -15.08
CA LEU A 129 6.25 -0.14 -15.84
C LEU A 129 5.42 -1.22 -16.54
N ASP A 130 6.07 -2.22 -17.13
CA ASP A 130 5.37 -3.33 -17.80
C ASP A 130 4.65 -4.22 -16.77
N MET A 131 5.27 -4.53 -15.64
CA MET A 131 4.61 -5.25 -14.56
C MET A 131 3.32 -4.53 -14.09
N LEU A 132 3.36 -3.20 -13.95
CA LEU A 132 2.19 -2.43 -13.52
C LEU A 132 1.06 -2.39 -14.57
N LYS A 133 1.32 -2.70 -15.84
CA LYS A 133 0.26 -2.90 -16.84
C LYS A 133 -0.49 -4.22 -16.63
N GLU A 134 0.26 -5.24 -16.21
CA GLU A 134 -0.23 -6.60 -16.04
C GLU A 134 -0.78 -6.87 -14.62
N MET A 135 -0.60 -5.93 -13.67
CA MET A 135 -0.95 -6.13 -12.27
C MET A 135 -1.65 -4.93 -11.66
N VAL A 136 -2.58 -5.21 -10.74
CA VAL A 136 -3.07 -4.26 -9.74
C VAL A 136 -2.55 -4.72 -8.37
N ILE A 137 -1.71 -3.90 -7.75
CA ILE A 137 -1.10 -4.18 -6.46
C ILE A 137 -1.86 -3.38 -5.40
N ILE A 138 -2.38 -4.06 -4.38
CA ILE A 138 -3.07 -3.47 -3.24
C ILE A 138 -2.19 -3.65 -2.02
N ILE A 139 -1.75 -2.55 -1.41
CA ILE A 139 -0.92 -2.58 -0.21
C ILE A 139 -1.72 -2.00 0.96
N ASP A 140 -1.85 -2.79 2.03
CA ASP A 140 -2.23 -2.28 3.35
C ASP A 140 -0.93 -2.09 4.16
N PRO A 141 -0.42 -0.87 4.30
CA PRO A 141 0.92 -0.66 4.85
C PRO A 141 0.97 -0.84 6.36
N VAL A 142 -0.14 -0.66 7.07
CA VAL A 142 -0.18 -0.74 8.55
C VAL A 142 -1.56 -1.23 9.00
N MET A 143 -1.75 -2.53 9.07
CA MET A 143 -3.02 -3.13 9.52
C MET A 143 -3.32 -2.86 10.99
N ASN A 144 -2.28 -2.67 11.82
CA ASN A 144 -2.42 -2.36 13.25
C ASN A 144 -1.69 -1.06 13.61
N PRO A 145 -2.26 0.10 13.24
CA PRO A 145 -1.62 1.38 13.50
C PRO A 145 -1.52 1.72 15.00
N ASP A 146 -2.46 1.26 15.83
CA ASP A 146 -2.43 1.50 17.27
C ASP A 146 -1.29 0.75 17.96
N GLY A 147 -1.12 -0.53 17.62
CA GLY A 147 0.00 -1.34 18.11
C GLY A 147 1.35 -0.77 17.67
N ARG A 148 1.45 -0.32 16.41
CA ARG A 148 2.68 0.29 15.89
C ARG A 148 2.98 1.63 16.58
N ALA A 149 2.00 2.49 16.80
CA ALA A 149 2.19 3.78 17.47
C ALA A 149 2.71 3.59 18.90
N ARG A 150 2.13 2.63 19.64
CA ARG A 150 2.58 2.29 21.01
C ARG A 150 4.02 1.77 21.01
N PHE A 151 4.37 0.90 20.08
CA PHE A 151 5.71 0.36 19.98
C PHE A 151 6.74 1.42 19.59
N ALA A 152 6.45 2.25 18.58
CA ALA A 152 7.33 3.35 18.18
C ALA A 152 7.60 4.32 19.32
N LYS A 153 6.55 4.70 20.07
CA LYS A 153 6.68 5.57 21.25
C LYS A 153 7.51 4.94 22.36
N ASN A 154 7.36 3.62 22.57
CA ASN A 154 8.15 2.89 23.54
C ASN A 154 9.64 2.92 23.16
N LEU A 155 9.98 2.65 21.89
CA LEU A 155 11.36 2.71 21.40
C LEU A 155 11.97 4.11 21.59
N GLU A 156 11.24 5.18 21.29
CA GLU A 156 11.71 6.55 21.51
C GLU A 156 12.04 6.82 22.98
N GLN A 157 11.22 6.35 23.90
CA GLN A 157 11.49 6.46 25.33
C GLN A 157 12.76 5.73 25.75
N TYR A 158 12.95 4.50 25.27
CA TYR A 158 14.19 3.74 25.59
C TYR A 158 15.43 4.37 24.98
N LEU A 159 15.37 4.83 23.73
CA LEU A 159 16.51 5.50 23.09
C LEU A 159 16.84 6.83 23.79
N SER A 160 15.83 7.55 24.31
CA SER A 160 16.04 8.77 25.11
C SER A 160 16.75 8.49 26.42
N LEU A 161 16.47 7.35 27.07
CA LEU A 161 17.08 6.97 28.36
C LEU A 161 18.53 6.50 28.23
N ILE A 162 18.95 6.01 27.06
CA ILE A 162 20.34 5.59 26.81
C ILE A 162 21.29 6.81 26.66
N HIS A 163 20.75 7.99 26.42
CA HIS A 163 21.50 9.23 26.25
C HIS A 163 21.47 10.15 27.49
N ILE A 164 20.90 9.67 28.59
CA ILE A 164 21.00 10.27 29.91
C ILE A 164 22.11 9.56 30.68
#